data_364a80f20ad5bf8df3c17ee9d3b14110
#
_entry.id   364a80f20ad5bf8df3c17ee9d3b14110
#
_cell.length_a   1.000
_cell.length_b   1.000
_cell.length_c   1.000
_cell.angle_alpha   90.00
_cell.angle_beta   90.00
_cell.angle_gamma   90.00
#
_symmetry.space_group_name_H-M   'P 1'
#
loop_
_entity.id
_entity.type
_entity.pdbx_description
1 polymer ?
#
loop_
_entity_poly.entity_id
_entity_poly.type
_entity_poly.pdbx_seq_one_letter_code
_entity_poly.pdbx_strand_id
1 'polypeptide(L)'
;MSLFARSVSHFSRWSNPVAALLLLGAASTVSSPVHADPGDFQSMPGLWKITLHTVKDGHAGADLVRWKCLYDGGDPWQTFVDVMAPAPNCQRAGEHRTSTALAWNITCGTQTGHGHITLDSPQHYTGSVALNGHDVSQVEGKRYAACTGPSD
;
A
#
# COMPACT_ATOMS: atom_id res chain seq x y z
N MET A 1 46.93 22.92 31.04
CA MET A 1 46.80 23.26 32.46
C MET A 1 45.59 22.49 32.96
N SER A 2 45.95 21.49 33.71
CA SER A 2 45.48 21.15 35.08
C SER A 2 44.05 20.58 35.10
N LEU A 3 43.74 19.55 35.84
CA LEU A 3 44.37 18.53 36.66
C LEU A 3 43.26 17.60 37.15
N PHE A 4 43.52 16.31 37.16
CA PHE A 4 43.19 15.30 38.17
C PHE A 4 41.86 15.36 38.94
N ALA A 5 41.12 14.23 38.92
CA ALA A 5 40.94 13.48 40.17
C ALA A 5 40.51 12.03 39.89
N ARG A 6 41.37 11.13 40.34
CA ARG A 6 41.13 9.70 40.62
C ARG A 6 40.26 9.59 41.87
N SER A 7 39.34 8.65 41.89
CA SER A 7 38.95 8.01 43.14
C SER A 7 38.79 6.51 42.94
N VAL A 8 39.58 5.81 43.75
CA VAL A 8 39.69 4.35 43.86
C VAL A 8 39.00 3.97 45.17
N SER A 9 38.58 2.72 45.21
CA SER A 9 38.23 1.89 46.40
C SER A 9 36.73 1.77 46.66
N HIS A 10 36.14 0.63 46.97
CA HIS A 10 36.61 -0.45 47.83
C HIS A 10 35.99 -1.80 47.49
N PHE A 11 36.78 -2.83 47.60
CA PHE A 11 36.43 -4.22 47.78
C PHE A 11 35.43 -4.41 48.93
N SER A 12 34.39 -5.19 48.73
CA SER A 12 33.81 -5.97 49.80
C SER A 12 33.43 -7.35 49.26
N ARG A 13 34.26 -8.32 49.59
CA ARG A 13 33.97 -9.76 49.53
C ARG A 13 32.94 -10.06 50.61
N TRP A 14 31.81 -10.61 50.22
CA TRP A 14 31.06 -11.48 51.13
C TRP A 14 30.63 -12.72 50.35
N SER A 15 31.31 -13.78 50.73
CA SER A 15 30.97 -15.15 50.43
C SER A 15 29.76 -15.53 51.28
N ASN A 16 28.72 -16.09 50.69
CA ASN A 16 27.91 -17.10 51.38
C ASN A 16 27.16 -17.97 50.35
N PRO A 17 26.94 -19.24 50.67
CA PRO A 17 26.73 -20.27 49.69
C PRO A 17 25.26 -20.69 49.52
N VAL A 18 25.00 -21.31 48.37
CA VAL A 18 24.07 -22.39 48.14
C VAL A 18 22.60 -22.17 48.54
N ALA A 19 21.78 -21.87 47.53
CA ALA A 19 20.48 -22.50 47.39
C ALA A 19 20.14 -22.60 45.90
N ALA A 20 20.36 -23.75 45.30
CA ALA A 20 19.90 -24.12 43.99
C ALA A 20 18.37 -24.28 44.04
N LEU A 21 17.65 -23.30 43.55
CA LEU A 21 16.25 -23.43 43.25
C LEU A 21 16.09 -23.45 41.72
N LEU A 22 15.95 -24.65 41.18
CA LEU A 22 15.52 -24.93 39.81
C LEU A 22 14.08 -24.44 39.67
N LEU A 23 13.89 -23.20 39.25
CA LEU A 23 12.62 -22.72 38.72
C LEU A 23 12.59 -23.08 37.23
N LEU A 24 11.92 -24.19 36.89
CA LEU A 24 11.44 -24.47 35.56
C LEU A 24 10.43 -23.36 35.20
N GLY A 25 10.92 -22.28 34.61
CA GLY A 25 10.07 -21.27 33.98
C GLY A 25 9.45 -21.87 32.71
N ALA A 26 8.20 -22.30 32.80
CA ALA A 26 7.39 -22.58 31.63
C ALA A 26 7.27 -21.27 30.82
N ALA A 27 8.05 -21.14 29.74
CA ALA A 27 7.88 -20.07 28.78
C ALA A 27 6.57 -20.30 28.05
N SER A 28 5.49 -19.71 28.57
CA SER A 28 4.23 -19.62 27.87
C SER A 28 4.44 -18.69 26.69
N THR A 29 4.66 -19.25 25.51
CA THR A 29 4.59 -18.51 24.25
C THR A 29 3.14 -18.05 24.07
N VAL A 30 2.86 -16.83 24.45
CA VAL A 30 1.60 -16.16 24.13
C VAL A 30 1.64 -15.92 22.63
N SER A 31 1.10 -16.85 21.85
CA SER A 31 0.79 -16.62 20.45
C SER A 31 -0.32 -15.57 20.40
N SER A 32 0.05 -14.31 20.22
CA SER A 32 -0.93 -13.25 19.91
C SER A 32 -1.64 -13.65 18.63
N PRO A 33 -2.98 -13.78 18.62
CA PRO A 33 -3.70 -13.96 17.36
C PRO A 33 -3.39 -12.75 16.49
N VAL A 34 -2.81 -13.00 15.33
CA VAL A 34 -2.69 -11.99 14.28
C VAL A 34 -4.12 -11.70 13.83
N HIS A 35 -4.71 -10.64 14.34
CA HIS A 35 -5.96 -10.12 13.81
C HIS A 35 -5.57 -9.46 12.48
N ALA A 36 -6.10 -9.99 11.38
CA ALA A 36 -6.10 -9.26 10.12
C ALA A 36 -6.80 -7.93 10.36
N ASP A 37 -6.14 -6.82 10.03
CA ASP A 37 -6.76 -5.49 10.08
C ASP A 37 -8.01 -5.54 9.18
N PRO A 38 -9.19 -5.02 9.62
CA PRO A 38 -10.38 -4.93 8.79
C PRO A 38 -10.16 -4.23 7.43
N GLY A 39 -9.08 -3.46 7.29
CA GLY A 39 -8.63 -2.89 6.02
C GLY A 39 -7.74 -3.79 5.16
N ASP A 40 -7.37 -4.99 5.63
CA ASP A 40 -6.45 -5.88 4.93
C ASP A 40 -7.21 -6.87 4.03
N PHE A 41 -7.80 -6.36 2.97
CA PHE A 41 -8.50 -7.15 1.95
C PHE A 41 -7.87 -6.93 0.57
N GLN A 42 -8.15 -7.84 -0.35
CA GLN A 42 -7.73 -7.74 -1.75
C GLN A 42 -8.95 -7.54 -2.66
N SER A 43 -8.71 -6.98 -3.84
CA SER A 43 -9.75 -6.87 -4.86
C SER A 43 -10.25 -8.24 -5.28
N MET A 44 -11.56 -8.40 -5.41
CA MET A 44 -12.15 -9.66 -5.89
C MET A 44 -11.97 -9.82 -7.40
N PRO A 45 -11.62 -11.02 -7.88
CA PRO A 45 -11.68 -11.35 -9.29
C PRO A 45 -13.07 -11.12 -9.88
N GLY A 46 -13.12 -10.77 -11.15
CA GLY A 46 -14.38 -10.54 -11.86
C GLY A 46 -14.31 -9.45 -12.91
N LEU A 47 -15.44 -9.17 -13.52
CA LEU A 47 -15.63 -8.10 -14.48
C LEU A 47 -15.81 -6.77 -13.77
N TRP A 48 -14.90 -5.84 -14.05
CA TRP A 48 -14.87 -4.51 -13.46
C TRP A 48 -15.31 -3.45 -14.47
N LYS A 49 -16.24 -2.62 -14.05
CA LYS A 49 -16.58 -1.38 -14.72
C LYS A 49 -15.67 -0.29 -14.15
N ILE A 50 -14.87 0.30 -15.01
CA ILE A 50 -13.91 1.35 -14.64
C ILE A 50 -14.34 2.62 -15.34
N THR A 51 -14.65 3.66 -14.58
CA THR A 51 -15.02 4.99 -15.08
C THR A 51 -13.87 5.95 -14.83
N LEU A 52 -13.30 6.49 -15.89
CA LEU A 52 -12.23 7.48 -15.84
C LEU A 52 -12.83 8.86 -16.13
N HIS A 53 -12.65 9.76 -15.20
CA HIS A 53 -12.99 11.18 -15.30
C HIS A 53 -11.72 11.96 -15.61
N THR A 54 -11.66 12.60 -16.77
CA THR A 54 -10.55 13.51 -17.09
C THR A 54 -10.85 14.88 -16.48
N VAL A 55 -9.81 15.53 -15.97
CA VAL A 55 -9.90 16.89 -15.42
C VAL A 55 -8.99 17.79 -16.25
N LYS A 56 -9.54 18.84 -16.84
CA LYS A 56 -8.79 19.85 -17.58
C LYS A 56 -9.13 21.24 -17.06
N ASP A 57 -8.13 21.98 -16.64
CA ASP A 57 -8.29 23.35 -16.12
C ASP A 57 -9.31 23.43 -14.96
N GLY A 58 -9.34 22.39 -14.09
CA GLY A 58 -10.30 22.28 -12.99
C GLY A 58 -11.73 21.89 -13.39
N HIS A 59 -11.99 21.63 -14.67
CA HIS A 59 -13.30 21.21 -15.15
C HIS A 59 -13.29 19.72 -15.49
N ALA A 60 -14.37 19.03 -15.12
CA ALA A 60 -14.59 17.63 -15.50
C ALA A 60 -14.81 17.53 -17.01
N GLY A 61 -14.05 16.66 -17.66
CA GLY A 61 -14.28 16.27 -19.06
C GLY A 61 -15.30 15.14 -19.20
N ALA A 62 -15.38 14.56 -20.38
CA ALA A 62 -16.25 13.43 -20.62
C ALA A 62 -15.75 12.16 -19.90
N ASP A 63 -16.67 11.39 -19.35
CA ASP A 63 -16.38 10.11 -18.74
C ASP A 63 -16.00 9.07 -19.79
N LEU A 64 -14.96 8.32 -19.50
CA LEU A 64 -14.54 7.19 -20.30
C LEU A 64 -14.78 5.90 -19.50
N VAL A 65 -15.70 5.06 -19.97
CA VAL A 65 -15.98 3.77 -19.36
C VAL A 65 -15.16 2.68 -20.03
N ARG A 66 -14.49 1.86 -19.19
CA ARG A 66 -13.76 0.67 -19.61
C ARG A 66 -14.27 -0.54 -18.83
N TRP A 67 -14.31 -1.68 -19.50
CA TRP A 67 -14.59 -2.96 -18.88
C TRP A 67 -13.32 -3.79 -18.87
N LYS A 68 -12.97 -4.33 -17.73
CA LYS A 68 -11.77 -5.16 -17.55
C LYS A 68 -12.09 -6.37 -16.71
N CYS A 69 -11.61 -7.51 -17.16
CA CYS A 69 -11.68 -8.74 -16.38
C CYS A 69 -10.42 -8.91 -15.54
N LEU A 70 -10.61 -9.03 -14.24
CA LEU A 70 -9.56 -9.43 -13.30
C LEU A 70 -9.71 -10.93 -13.04
N TYR A 71 -8.75 -11.72 -13.50
CA TYR A 71 -8.74 -13.17 -13.31
C TYR A 71 -8.09 -13.54 -11.97
N ASP A 72 -8.41 -14.74 -11.48
CA ASP A 72 -7.76 -15.31 -10.30
C ASP A 72 -6.24 -15.36 -10.49
N GLY A 73 -5.48 -14.88 -9.50
CA GLY A 73 -4.03 -14.80 -9.55
C GLY A 73 -3.46 -13.69 -10.42
N GLY A 74 -4.31 -12.90 -11.09
CA GLY A 74 -3.87 -11.69 -11.80
C GLY A 74 -3.47 -10.58 -10.84
N ASP A 75 -2.56 -9.70 -11.28
CA ASP A 75 -2.21 -8.48 -10.53
C ASP A 75 -3.30 -7.41 -10.72
N PRO A 76 -4.12 -7.13 -9.69
CA PRO A 76 -5.18 -6.14 -9.79
C PRO A 76 -4.64 -4.73 -10.05
N TRP A 77 -3.50 -4.41 -9.45
CA TRP A 77 -2.90 -3.08 -9.57
C TRP A 77 -2.50 -2.77 -11.01
N GLN A 78 -1.91 -3.74 -11.71
CA GLN A 78 -1.56 -3.58 -13.12
C GLN A 78 -2.81 -3.31 -13.95
N THR A 79 -3.88 -4.09 -13.75
CA THR A 79 -5.14 -3.93 -14.45
C THR A 79 -5.77 -2.55 -14.24
N PHE A 80 -5.75 -2.04 -13.02
CA PHE A 80 -6.37 -0.75 -12.67
C PHE A 80 -5.55 0.43 -13.16
N VAL A 81 -4.23 0.37 -13.01
CA VAL A 81 -3.35 1.48 -13.39
C VAL A 81 -3.25 1.65 -14.92
N ASP A 82 -3.34 0.57 -15.69
CA ASP A 82 -3.26 0.66 -17.16
C ASP A 82 -4.39 1.51 -17.76
N VAL A 83 -5.51 1.64 -17.05
CA VAL A 83 -6.62 2.50 -17.48
C VAL A 83 -6.37 3.98 -17.17
N MET A 84 -5.49 4.27 -16.19
CA MET A 84 -5.28 5.63 -15.66
C MET A 84 -4.15 6.41 -16.34
N ALA A 85 -3.44 5.82 -17.28
CA ALA A 85 -2.34 6.52 -17.96
C ALA A 85 -2.88 7.76 -18.70
N PRO A 86 -2.52 8.99 -18.29
CA PRO A 86 -3.08 10.21 -18.87
C PRO A 86 -2.61 10.45 -20.31
N ALA A 87 -1.48 9.90 -20.70
CA ALA A 87 -0.95 9.96 -22.06
C ALA A 87 0.09 8.84 -22.30
N PRO A 88 0.31 8.43 -23.56
CA PRO A 88 1.23 7.34 -23.88
C PRO A 88 2.72 7.66 -23.60
N ASN A 89 3.06 8.91 -23.44
CA ASN A 89 4.43 9.36 -23.12
C ASN A 89 4.67 9.51 -21.61
N CYS A 90 3.73 9.09 -20.77
CA CYS A 90 3.89 9.10 -19.32
C CYS A 90 4.63 7.85 -18.84
N GLN A 91 5.56 8.04 -17.93
CA GLN A 91 6.32 6.97 -17.29
C GLN A 91 6.02 6.92 -15.80
N ARG A 92 5.83 5.71 -15.29
CA ARG A 92 5.62 5.44 -13.86
C ARG A 92 6.91 4.94 -13.22
N ALA A 93 7.14 5.31 -11.97
CA ALA A 93 8.26 4.84 -11.15
C ALA A 93 7.93 4.91 -9.66
N GLY A 94 8.72 4.23 -8.83
CA GLY A 94 8.62 4.32 -7.38
C GLY A 94 7.28 3.84 -6.84
N GLU A 95 6.79 2.70 -7.32
CA GLU A 95 5.55 2.11 -6.85
C GLU A 95 5.68 1.65 -5.39
N HIS A 96 4.70 2.04 -4.59
CA HIS A 96 4.51 1.58 -3.23
C HIS A 96 3.15 0.89 -3.11
N ARG A 97 3.16 -0.39 -2.72
CA ARG A 97 1.97 -1.24 -2.67
C ARG A 97 1.68 -1.68 -1.25
N THR A 98 0.41 -1.67 -0.91
CA THR A 98 -0.16 -2.35 0.24
C THR A 98 -1.25 -3.32 -0.25
N SER A 99 -1.94 -4.00 0.66
CA SER A 99 -3.10 -4.84 0.31
C SER A 99 -4.26 -4.02 -0.27
N THR A 100 -4.43 -2.77 0.16
CA THR A 100 -5.58 -1.92 -0.17
C THR A 100 -5.23 -0.66 -0.94
N ALA A 101 -3.95 -0.38 -1.21
CA ALA A 101 -3.54 0.83 -1.88
C ALA A 101 -2.31 0.63 -2.77
N LEU A 102 -2.24 1.42 -3.84
CA LEU A 102 -1.08 1.59 -4.69
C LEU A 102 -0.82 3.08 -4.88
N ALA A 103 0.43 3.51 -4.69
CA ALA A 103 0.89 4.84 -5.02
C ALA A 103 2.11 4.76 -5.95
N TRP A 104 2.28 5.76 -6.81
CA TRP A 104 3.43 5.83 -7.73
C TRP A 104 3.76 7.28 -8.08
N ASN A 105 4.99 7.49 -8.51
CA ASN A 105 5.37 8.73 -9.18
C ASN A 105 5.12 8.63 -10.68
N ILE A 106 4.79 9.74 -11.32
CA ILE A 106 4.56 9.80 -12.77
C ILE A 106 5.31 11.00 -13.37
N THR A 107 5.86 10.78 -14.56
CA THR A 107 6.48 11.83 -15.36
C THR A 107 5.91 11.79 -16.77
N CYS A 108 5.35 12.91 -17.22
CA CYS A 108 4.73 13.08 -18.54
C CYS A 108 5.44 14.22 -19.27
N GLY A 109 6.47 13.90 -20.05
CA GLY A 109 7.34 14.93 -20.66
C GLY A 109 8.07 15.75 -19.58
N THR A 110 7.78 17.03 -19.47
CA THR A 110 8.37 17.94 -18.46
C THR A 110 7.54 18.04 -17.18
N GLN A 111 6.35 17.45 -17.15
CA GLN A 111 5.46 17.48 -15.98
C GLN A 111 5.74 16.27 -15.09
N THR A 112 5.79 16.50 -13.78
CA THR A 112 5.93 15.46 -12.77
C THR A 112 4.73 15.45 -11.84
N GLY A 113 4.47 14.31 -11.23
CA GLY A 113 3.36 14.17 -10.32
C GLY A 113 3.32 12.82 -9.65
N HIS A 114 2.15 12.47 -9.17
CA HIS A 114 1.89 11.21 -8.49
C HIS A 114 0.50 10.68 -8.84
N GLY A 115 0.36 9.38 -8.75
CA GLY A 115 -0.92 8.71 -8.83
C GLY A 115 -1.14 7.84 -7.60
N HIS A 116 -2.39 7.58 -7.31
CA HIS A 116 -2.76 6.63 -6.28
C HIS A 116 -4.09 5.93 -6.62
N ILE A 117 -4.25 4.74 -6.08
CA ILE A 117 -5.48 3.96 -6.06
C ILE A 117 -5.68 3.47 -4.63
N THR A 118 -6.91 3.51 -4.14
CA THR A 118 -7.30 2.95 -2.86
C THR A 118 -8.56 2.10 -3.02
N LEU A 119 -8.48 0.86 -2.57
CA LEU A 119 -9.63 -0.02 -2.39
C LEU A 119 -10.31 0.36 -1.08
N ASP A 120 -11.59 0.64 -1.11
CA ASP A 120 -12.44 0.81 0.08
C ASP A 120 -13.26 -0.45 0.39
N SER A 121 -13.32 -1.37 -0.56
CA SER A 121 -13.89 -2.69 -0.42
C SER A 121 -13.27 -3.67 -1.42
N PRO A 122 -13.45 -5.00 -1.26
CA PRO A 122 -13.01 -5.98 -2.25
C PRO A 122 -13.61 -5.79 -3.66
N GLN A 123 -14.64 -4.97 -3.78
CA GLN A 123 -15.43 -4.77 -5.01
C GLN A 123 -15.45 -3.32 -5.51
N HIS A 124 -14.72 -2.42 -4.85
CA HIS A 124 -14.71 -1.00 -5.20
C HIS A 124 -13.36 -0.36 -4.94
N TYR A 125 -12.94 0.52 -5.84
CA TYR A 125 -11.77 1.37 -5.67
C TYR A 125 -11.99 2.76 -6.25
N THR A 126 -11.23 3.70 -5.73
CA THR A 126 -11.08 5.05 -6.29
C THR A 126 -9.60 5.37 -6.46
N GLY A 127 -9.29 6.36 -7.27
CA GLY A 127 -7.92 6.83 -7.45
C GLY A 127 -7.86 8.13 -8.22
N SER A 128 -6.67 8.73 -8.23
CA SER A 128 -6.40 9.90 -9.07
C SER A 128 -4.97 9.95 -9.56
N VAL A 129 -4.75 10.76 -10.59
CA VAL A 129 -3.43 11.19 -11.04
C VAL A 129 -3.38 12.70 -11.00
N ALA A 130 -2.37 13.24 -10.32
CA ALA A 130 -2.07 14.66 -10.29
C ALA A 130 -0.74 14.93 -11.01
N LEU A 131 -0.69 15.98 -11.82
CA LEU A 131 0.51 16.53 -12.45
C LEU A 131 0.69 17.98 -12.01
N ASN A 132 1.91 18.32 -11.61
CA ASN A 132 2.26 19.66 -11.08
C ASN A 132 1.29 20.15 -9.98
N GLY A 133 0.81 19.22 -9.14
CA GLY A 133 -0.11 19.52 -8.03
C GLY A 133 -1.58 19.69 -8.40
N HIS A 134 -1.96 19.42 -9.65
CA HIS A 134 -3.35 19.48 -10.09
C HIS A 134 -3.85 18.12 -10.56
N ASP A 135 -5.03 17.70 -10.13
CA ASP A 135 -5.65 16.47 -10.63
C ASP A 135 -5.91 16.60 -12.13
N VAL A 136 -5.44 15.61 -12.89
CA VAL A 136 -5.65 15.49 -14.33
C VAL A 136 -6.58 14.35 -14.70
N SER A 137 -6.72 13.37 -13.80
CA SER A 137 -7.69 12.29 -13.95
C SER A 137 -8.11 11.74 -12.59
N GLN A 138 -9.35 11.30 -12.52
CA GLN A 138 -9.91 10.56 -11.40
C GLN A 138 -10.52 9.27 -11.92
N VAL A 139 -10.49 8.20 -11.13
CA VAL A 139 -11.02 6.90 -11.51
C VAL A 139 -11.90 6.32 -10.42
N GLU A 140 -12.96 5.69 -10.82
CA GLU A 140 -13.78 4.82 -10.01
C GLU A 140 -13.87 3.46 -10.67
N GLY A 141 -13.58 2.39 -9.94
CA GLY A 141 -13.75 1.02 -10.39
C GLY A 141 -14.70 0.25 -9.49
N LYS A 142 -15.64 -0.43 -10.10
CA LYS A 142 -16.64 -1.23 -9.40
C LYS A 142 -16.75 -2.61 -10.03
N ARG A 143 -16.64 -3.65 -9.21
CA ARG A 143 -16.90 -5.01 -9.66
C ARG A 143 -18.38 -5.18 -10.01
N TYR A 144 -18.64 -5.70 -11.17
CA TYR A 144 -20.01 -5.83 -11.71
C TYR A 144 -20.51 -7.28 -11.69
N ALA A 145 -19.66 -8.21 -12.14
CA ALA A 145 -20.03 -9.63 -12.29
C ALA A 145 -18.80 -10.53 -12.17
N ALA A 146 -18.97 -11.82 -12.32
CA ALA A 146 -17.89 -12.74 -12.62
C ALA A 146 -17.45 -12.55 -14.09
N CYS A 147 -16.21 -12.90 -14.42
CA CYS A 147 -15.76 -13.00 -15.81
C CYS A 147 -16.44 -14.23 -16.46
N THR A 148 -16.94 -14.08 -17.67
CA THR A 148 -17.65 -15.15 -18.39
C THR A 148 -16.77 -15.88 -19.39
N GLY A 149 -15.57 -15.40 -19.67
CA GLY A 149 -14.64 -16.04 -20.60
C GLY A 149 -13.32 -15.27 -20.76
N PRO A 150 -12.38 -15.84 -21.52
CA PRO A 150 -11.07 -15.22 -21.74
C PRO A 150 -11.07 -13.95 -22.60
N SER A 151 -12.21 -13.55 -23.13
CA SER A 151 -12.40 -12.41 -24.04
C SER A 151 -13.23 -11.26 -23.45
N ASP A 152 -13.58 -11.31 -22.17
CA ASP A 152 -14.33 -10.24 -21.48
C ASP A 152 -13.47 -9.02 -21.17
#